data_0308d2276ebb263fc87ea59f7fe46e63
#
_entry.id   0308d2276ebb263fc87ea59f7fe46e63
#
_cell.length_a   1.000
_cell.length_b   1.000
_cell.length_c   1.000
_cell.angle_alpha   90.00
_cell.angle_beta   90.00
_cell.angle_gamma   90.00
#
_symmetry.space_group_name_H-M   'P 1'
#
loop_
_entity.id
_entity.type
_entity.pdbx_description
1 polymer ?
#
loop_
_entity_poly.entity_id
_entity_poly.type
_entity_poly.pdbx_seq_one_letter_code
_entity_poly.pdbx_strand_id
1 'polypeptide(L)'
;MNQYIQINLTKGLNLRVSVSGDISKTNQDSFMPKEFDSNTPARDNGKFRQSESQSFLNENTLSYNGKIKSHHLNVVLGQSFQQDRTEAIVLNGNGYIDKSVITIQNASTYTNISRSESERALLSFFGRVSYDWKGRYLASATLRSDGSSRFGKNKRFGTFPSASIGWRFSDEKFMNFAKKILRDAKFRASVGVTGNQTISNYASLGSY
;
A
#
# COMPACT_ATOMS: atom_id res chain seq x y z
N MET A 1 1.33 -6.50 -13.84
CA MET A 1 2.28 -7.59 -14.15
C MET A 1 3.23 -7.77 -12.98
N ASN A 2 3.50 -9.02 -12.55
CA ASN A 2 4.43 -9.31 -11.45
C ASN A 2 5.36 -10.44 -11.87
N GLN A 3 6.67 -10.26 -11.71
CA GLN A 3 7.72 -11.24 -12.00
C GLN A 3 8.64 -11.36 -10.80
N TYR A 4 9.10 -12.56 -10.51
CA TYR A 4 10.09 -12.75 -9.46
C TYR A 4 11.07 -13.88 -9.80
N ILE A 5 12.24 -13.78 -9.21
CA ILE A 5 13.27 -14.82 -9.20
C ILE A 5 13.51 -15.18 -7.73
N GLN A 6 13.53 -16.48 -7.43
CA GLN A 6 13.88 -16.99 -6.12
C GLN A 6 15.06 -17.92 -6.25
N ILE A 7 16.07 -17.69 -5.43
CA ILE A 7 17.33 -18.44 -5.42
C ILE A 7 17.50 -19.03 -4.01
N ASN A 8 17.66 -20.32 -3.93
CA ASN A 8 18.01 -21.04 -2.71
C ASN A 8 19.54 -20.99 -2.55
N LEU A 9 20.04 -20.09 -1.72
CA LEU A 9 21.49 -19.87 -1.54
C LEU A 9 22.15 -21.02 -0.76
N THR A 10 21.50 -21.43 0.33
CA THR A 10 21.87 -22.59 1.13
C THR A 10 20.62 -23.20 1.77
N LYS A 11 20.79 -24.29 2.54
CA LYS A 11 19.67 -24.91 3.26
C LYS A 11 19.04 -23.92 4.23
N GLY A 12 17.78 -23.56 3.94
CA GLY A 12 17.00 -22.62 4.72
C GLY A 12 17.20 -21.15 4.39
N LEU A 13 18.16 -20.76 3.54
CA LEU A 13 18.44 -19.38 3.16
C LEU A 13 18.01 -19.14 1.70
N ASN A 14 17.02 -18.24 1.52
CA ASN A 14 16.44 -17.93 0.22
C ASN A 14 16.54 -16.43 -0.06
N LEU A 15 16.95 -16.08 -1.26
CA LEU A 15 16.88 -14.73 -1.81
C LEU A 15 15.72 -14.68 -2.81
N ARG A 16 14.84 -13.70 -2.67
CA ARG A 16 13.80 -13.41 -3.65
C ARG A 16 13.91 -11.96 -4.11
N VAL A 17 13.93 -11.78 -5.42
CA VAL A 17 13.91 -10.49 -6.09
C VAL A 17 12.63 -10.43 -6.90
N SER A 18 11.79 -9.45 -6.68
CA SER A 18 10.53 -9.26 -7.40
C SER A 18 10.41 -7.85 -7.98
N VAL A 19 9.79 -7.80 -9.15
CA VAL A 19 9.46 -6.55 -9.85
C VAL A 19 8.01 -6.63 -10.28
N SER A 20 7.25 -5.60 -9.96
CA SER A 20 5.85 -5.45 -10.33
C SER A 20 5.63 -4.13 -11.04
N GLY A 21 4.81 -4.14 -12.07
CA GLY A 21 4.33 -2.95 -12.75
C GLY A 21 2.83 -3.04 -12.98
N ASP A 22 2.13 -1.95 -12.73
CA ASP A 22 0.71 -1.79 -13.00
C ASP A 22 0.44 -0.48 -13.73
N ILE A 23 -0.40 -0.53 -14.75
CA ILE A 23 -0.86 0.65 -15.50
C ILE A 23 -2.37 0.57 -15.57
N SER A 24 -3.03 1.58 -15.04
CA SER A 24 -4.48 1.73 -15.08
C SER A 24 -4.86 3.00 -15.82
N LYS A 25 -5.76 2.88 -16.79
CA LYS A 25 -6.30 4.01 -17.54
C LYS A 25 -7.80 4.06 -17.38
N THR A 26 -8.31 5.18 -16.92
CA THR A 26 -9.74 5.42 -16.67
C THR A 26 -10.19 6.62 -17.47
N ASN A 27 -11.24 6.43 -18.28
CA ASN A 27 -11.96 7.49 -18.94
C ASN A 27 -13.32 7.61 -18.28
N GLN A 28 -13.71 8.82 -17.95
CA GLN A 28 -14.99 9.12 -17.30
C GLN A 28 -15.65 10.28 -18.01
N ASP A 29 -16.86 10.04 -18.52
CA ASP A 29 -17.77 11.06 -19.01
C ASP A 29 -18.86 11.29 -17.98
N SER A 30 -19.18 12.53 -17.71
CA SER A 30 -20.33 12.93 -16.89
C SER A 30 -21.05 14.08 -17.53
N PHE A 31 -22.38 14.04 -17.50
CA PHE A 31 -23.26 15.06 -18.03
C PHE A 31 -24.30 15.41 -16.97
N MET A 32 -24.53 16.71 -16.76
CA MET A 32 -25.53 17.24 -15.85
C MET A 32 -26.44 18.19 -16.63
N PRO A 33 -27.71 17.79 -16.88
CA PRO A 33 -28.67 18.66 -17.48
C PRO A 33 -28.94 19.90 -16.60
N LYS A 34 -29.23 21.03 -17.23
CA LYS A 34 -29.50 22.30 -16.55
C LYS A 34 -30.63 22.22 -15.51
N GLU A 35 -31.57 21.31 -15.69
CA GLU A 35 -32.71 21.10 -14.81
C GLU A 35 -32.31 20.61 -13.41
N PHE A 36 -31.14 20.02 -13.27
CA PHE A 36 -30.62 19.45 -12.01
C PHE A 36 -29.50 20.29 -11.36
N ASP A 37 -29.06 21.36 -12.02
CA ASP A 37 -28.03 22.25 -11.48
C ASP A 37 -28.67 23.55 -10.96
N SER A 38 -28.92 23.62 -9.65
CA SER A 38 -29.49 24.80 -8.98
C SER A 38 -28.46 25.91 -8.72
N ASN A 39 -27.15 25.65 -8.90
CA ASN A 39 -26.08 26.56 -8.51
C ASN A 39 -25.47 27.36 -9.67
N THR A 40 -25.75 26.98 -10.90
CA THR A 40 -25.22 27.66 -12.09
C THR A 40 -26.34 28.13 -13.02
N PRO A 41 -26.22 29.31 -13.65
CA PRO A 41 -27.23 29.77 -14.57
C PRO A 41 -27.39 28.82 -15.74
N ALA A 42 -28.49 28.08 -15.70
CA ALA A 42 -29.24 27.43 -16.78
C ALA A 42 -28.46 26.89 -17.99
N ARG A 43 -27.37 26.17 -17.78
CA ARG A 43 -26.63 25.52 -18.88
C ARG A 43 -26.34 24.05 -18.56
N ASP A 44 -26.48 23.19 -19.56
CA ASP A 44 -26.04 21.81 -19.48
C ASP A 44 -24.51 21.76 -19.28
N ASN A 45 -24.06 21.00 -18.33
CA ASN A 45 -22.64 20.83 -18.01
C ASN A 45 -22.15 19.43 -18.36
N GLY A 46 -21.06 19.33 -19.10
CA GLY A 46 -20.37 18.08 -19.35
C GLY A 46 -18.95 18.11 -18.83
N LYS A 47 -18.47 16.96 -18.42
CA LYS A 47 -17.09 16.77 -17.97
C LYS A 47 -16.55 15.48 -18.52
N PHE A 48 -15.41 15.59 -19.19
CA PHE A 48 -14.56 14.45 -19.53
C PHE A 48 -13.35 14.43 -18.64
N ARG A 49 -13.05 13.29 -18.06
CA ARG A 49 -11.83 13.06 -17.29
C ARG A 49 -11.12 11.81 -17.81
N GLN A 50 -9.88 11.95 -18.19
CA GLN A 50 -8.96 10.86 -18.44
C GLN A 50 -7.91 10.83 -17.34
N SER A 51 -7.70 9.69 -16.70
CA SER A 51 -6.69 9.50 -15.67
C SER A 51 -5.88 8.25 -16.00
N GLU A 52 -4.56 8.40 -15.95
CA GLU A 52 -3.61 7.30 -16.07
C GLU A 52 -2.78 7.20 -14.81
N SER A 53 -2.75 6.03 -14.21
CA SER A 53 -1.98 5.72 -13.01
C SER A 53 -0.98 4.61 -13.34
N GLN A 54 0.28 4.85 -13.03
CA GLN A 54 1.37 3.90 -13.18
C GLN A 54 1.96 3.61 -11.80
N SER A 55 2.15 2.35 -11.46
CA SER A 55 2.78 1.91 -10.24
C SER A 55 3.92 0.96 -10.57
N PHE A 56 5.07 1.21 -10.00
CA PHE A 56 6.25 0.35 -10.06
C PHE A 56 6.64 -0.07 -8.65
N LEU A 57 6.89 -1.36 -8.45
CA LEU A 57 7.38 -1.92 -7.18
C LEU A 57 8.54 -2.88 -7.45
N ASN A 58 9.67 -2.63 -6.82
CA ASN A 58 10.75 -3.59 -6.66
C ASN A 58 10.86 -4.00 -5.20
N GLU A 59 10.86 -5.30 -4.93
CA GLU A 59 11.02 -5.84 -3.58
C GLU A 59 12.07 -6.95 -3.57
N ASN A 60 13.01 -6.85 -2.65
CA ASN A 60 14.09 -7.79 -2.47
C ASN A 60 14.06 -8.31 -1.04
N THR A 61 13.99 -9.63 -0.87
CA THR A 61 13.91 -10.25 0.45
C THR A 61 14.92 -11.38 0.58
N LEU A 62 15.61 -11.38 1.70
CA LEU A 62 16.47 -12.47 2.15
C LEU A 62 15.80 -13.14 3.34
N SER A 63 15.44 -14.40 3.22
CA SER A 63 14.75 -15.14 4.27
C SER A 63 15.58 -16.35 4.70
N TYR A 64 15.66 -16.54 6.02
CA TYR A 64 16.28 -17.70 6.63
C TYR A 64 15.29 -18.46 7.49
N ASN A 65 15.18 -19.77 7.27
CA ASN A 65 14.38 -20.69 8.06
C ASN A 65 15.27 -21.76 8.65
N GLY A 66 15.52 -21.69 9.95
CA GLY A 66 16.32 -22.64 10.70
C GLY A 66 15.49 -23.45 11.69
N LYS A 67 15.76 -24.76 11.76
CA LYS A 67 15.18 -25.64 12.76
C LYS A 67 16.28 -26.45 13.41
N ILE A 68 16.45 -26.30 14.72
CA ILE A 68 17.38 -27.08 15.53
C ILE A 68 16.61 -27.68 16.70
N LYS A 69 16.40 -29.00 16.66
CA LYS A 69 15.56 -29.73 17.64
C LYS A 69 14.14 -29.08 17.73
N SER A 70 13.84 -28.51 18.88
CA SER A 70 12.53 -27.88 19.17
C SER A 70 12.56 -26.35 18.96
N HIS A 71 13.64 -25.78 18.43
CA HIS A 71 13.80 -24.37 18.19
C HIS A 71 13.62 -24.09 16.71
N HIS A 72 12.70 -23.19 16.39
CA HIS A 72 12.50 -22.71 15.03
C HIS A 72 12.81 -21.22 14.99
N LEU A 73 13.66 -20.83 14.07
CA LEU A 73 14.02 -19.43 13.82
C LEU A 73 13.69 -19.08 12.39
N ASN A 74 12.89 -18.03 12.22
CA ASN A 74 12.64 -17.41 10.93
C ASN A 74 13.15 -15.97 10.97
N VAL A 75 14.01 -15.61 10.01
CA VAL A 75 14.52 -14.25 9.85
C VAL A 75 14.20 -13.80 8.43
N VAL A 76 13.67 -12.61 8.30
CA VAL A 76 13.44 -11.96 7.02
C VAL A 76 14.08 -10.59 7.06
N LEU A 77 14.91 -10.28 6.08
CA LEU A 77 15.44 -8.96 5.80
C LEU A 77 14.93 -8.55 4.41
N GLY A 78 14.51 -7.32 4.26
CA GLY A 78 13.98 -6.87 2.98
C GLY A 78 14.19 -5.38 2.73
N GLN A 79 14.16 -5.07 1.46
CA GLN A 79 14.11 -3.72 0.92
C GLN A 79 13.00 -3.67 -0.12
N SER A 80 12.23 -2.59 -0.12
CA SER A 80 11.27 -2.31 -1.19
C SER A 80 11.41 -0.88 -1.68
N PHE A 81 11.23 -0.69 -2.98
CA PHE A 81 11.13 0.61 -3.62
C PHE A 81 9.83 0.64 -4.42
N GLN A 82 8.97 1.60 -4.12
CA GLN A 82 7.72 1.83 -4.81
C GLN A 82 7.72 3.24 -5.40
N GLN A 83 7.25 3.36 -6.64
CA GLN A 83 7.02 4.64 -7.31
C GLN A 83 5.64 4.61 -7.95
N ASP A 84 4.83 5.62 -7.64
CA ASP A 84 3.51 5.79 -8.22
C ASP A 84 3.45 7.15 -8.92
N ARG A 85 2.96 7.16 -10.15
CA ARG A 85 2.71 8.36 -10.95
C ARG A 85 1.25 8.36 -11.40
N THR A 86 0.59 9.48 -11.21
CA THR A 86 -0.78 9.68 -11.70
C THR A 86 -0.82 10.96 -12.53
N GLU A 87 -1.36 10.84 -13.72
CA GLU A 87 -1.65 11.96 -14.62
C GLU A 87 -3.16 12.01 -14.85
N ALA A 88 -3.74 13.20 -14.83
CA ALA A 88 -5.14 13.39 -15.15
C ALA A 88 -5.34 14.63 -16.04
N ILE A 89 -6.19 14.46 -17.05
CA ILE A 89 -6.67 15.54 -17.93
C ILE A 89 -8.17 15.67 -17.66
N VAL A 90 -8.61 16.89 -17.46
CA VAL A 90 -10.04 17.24 -17.25
C VAL A 90 -10.43 18.31 -18.23
N LEU A 91 -11.53 18.05 -18.95
CA LEU A 91 -12.19 19.01 -19.82
C LEU A 91 -13.61 19.23 -19.29
N ASN A 92 -14.01 20.48 -19.10
CA ASN A 92 -15.38 20.84 -18.80
C ASN A 92 -15.96 21.65 -19.97
N GLY A 93 -17.20 21.36 -20.30
CA GLY A 93 -17.88 22.05 -21.39
C GLY A 93 -19.34 22.31 -21.08
N ASN A 94 -19.92 23.37 -21.69
CA ASN A 94 -21.27 23.81 -21.48
C ASN A 94 -22.01 24.01 -22.80
N GLY A 95 -23.34 24.04 -22.72
CA GLY A 95 -24.22 24.41 -23.83
C GLY A 95 -24.26 23.33 -24.91
N TYR A 96 -24.84 22.20 -24.59
CA TYR A 96 -25.01 21.10 -25.53
C TYR A 96 -26.14 21.39 -26.52
N ILE A 97 -25.82 21.33 -27.82
CA ILE A 97 -26.78 21.58 -28.92
C ILE A 97 -27.81 20.46 -28.97
N ASP A 98 -27.32 19.21 -28.82
CA ASP A 98 -28.18 18.03 -28.81
C ASP A 98 -27.96 17.25 -27.50
N LYS A 99 -29.01 17.20 -26.67
CA LYS A 99 -29.01 16.49 -25.40
C LYS A 99 -28.99 14.97 -25.52
N SER A 100 -29.23 14.43 -26.72
CA SER A 100 -29.07 13.00 -26.97
C SER A 100 -27.60 12.60 -27.12
N VAL A 101 -26.71 13.55 -27.41
CA VAL A 101 -25.29 13.35 -27.56
C VAL A 101 -24.55 14.06 -26.43
N ILE A 102 -24.35 13.35 -25.32
CA ILE A 102 -23.78 13.86 -24.07
C ILE A 102 -22.24 13.85 -24.01
N THR A 103 -21.57 13.51 -25.12
CA THR A 103 -20.11 13.52 -25.18
C THR A 103 -19.56 14.95 -25.12
N ILE A 104 -18.39 15.13 -24.51
CA ILE A 104 -17.76 16.47 -24.34
C ILE A 104 -17.55 17.20 -25.66
N GLN A 105 -17.42 16.49 -26.77
CA GLN A 105 -17.25 17.05 -28.12
C GLN A 105 -18.44 17.87 -28.61
N ASN A 106 -19.64 17.60 -28.08
CA ASN A 106 -20.86 18.29 -28.44
C ASN A 106 -21.13 19.56 -27.63
N ALA A 107 -20.23 19.92 -26.72
CA ALA A 107 -20.27 21.15 -25.96
C ALA A 107 -20.00 22.36 -26.88
N SER A 108 -20.86 23.39 -26.81
CA SER A 108 -20.64 24.62 -27.56
C SER A 108 -19.49 25.46 -27.03
N THR A 109 -19.15 25.31 -25.77
CA THR A 109 -18.10 26.09 -25.11
C THR A 109 -17.32 25.20 -24.13
N TYR A 110 -16.02 25.25 -24.18
CA TYR A 110 -15.12 24.64 -23.18
C TYR A 110 -14.77 25.67 -22.10
N THR A 111 -15.04 25.34 -20.84
CA THR A 111 -14.88 26.28 -19.71
C THR A 111 -13.64 26.04 -18.88
N ASN A 112 -13.12 24.82 -18.88
CA ASN A 112 -11.88 24.51 -18.19
C ASN A 112 -11.17 23.34 -18.89
N ILE A 113 -9.89 23.51 -19.12
CA ILE A 113 -8.99 22.47 -19.57
C ILE A 113 -7.85 22.44 -18.56
N SER A 114 -7.71 21.36 -17.83
CA SER A 114 -6.66 21.22 -16.83
C SER A 114 -5.92 19.89 -16.98
N ARG A 115 -4.61 19.93 -16.75
CA ARG A 115 -3.76 18.78 -16.65
C ARG A 115 -3.07 18.81 -15.29
N SER A 116 -3.11 17.71 -14.59
CA SER A 116 -2.43 17.53 -13.32
C SER A 116 -1.56 16.29 -13.37
N GLU A 117 -0.41 16.37 -12.73
CA GLU A 117 0.52 15.27 -12.58
C GLU A 117 0.97 15.21 -11.13
N SER A 118 1.01 14.00 -10.58
CA SER A 118 1.54 13.79 -9.25
C SER A 118 2.37 12.50 -9.21
N GLU A 119 3.47 12.57 -8.49
CA GLU A 119 4.40 11.47 -8.31
C GLU A 119 4.74 11.31 -6.84
N ARG A 120 4.91 10.07 -6.40
CA ARG A 120 5.43 9.73 -5.09
C ARG A 120 6.36 8.54 -5.17
N ALA A 121 7.37 8.52 -4.31
CA ALA A 121 8.27 7.39 -4.12
C ALA A 121 8.37 7.02 -2.65
N LEU A 122 8.49 5.73 -2.39
CA LEU A 122 8.66 5.13 -1.06
C LEU A 122 9.81 4.14 -1.12
N LEU A 123 10.80 4.33 -0.27
CA LEU A 123 11.90 3.39 -0.04
C LEU A 123 11.80 2.84 1.37
N SER A 124 11.75 1.52 1.49
CA SER A 124 11.58 0.86 2.77
C SER A 124 12.66 -0.18 3.00
N PHE A 125 13.15 -0.24 4.23
CA PHE A 125 14.00 -1.32 4.73
C PHE A 125 13.29 -1.98 5.90
N PHE A 126 13.26 -3.30 5.94
CA PHE A 126 12.61 -4.01 7.03
C PHE A 126 13.35 -5.28 7.42
N GLY A 127 13.26 -5.59 8.69
CA GLY A 127 13.76 -6.82 9.25
C GLY A 127 12.76 -7.40 10.24
N ARG A 128 12.59 -8.72 10.18
CA ARG A 128 11.75 -9.47 11.12
C ARG A 128 12.47 -10.70 11.59
N VAL A 129 12.41 -10.92 12.88
CA VAL A 129 12.86 -12.17 13.52
C VAL A 129 11.65 -12.80 14.20
N SER A 130 11.41 -14.07 13.94
CA SER A 130 10.37 -14.86 14.60
C SER A 130 11.01 -16.11 15.19
N TYR A 131 10.72 -16.38 16.43
CA TYR A 131 11.24 -17.50 17.16
C TYR A 131 10.10 -18.32 17.76
N ASP A 132 10.22 -19.62 17.65
CA ASP A 132 9.29 -20.59 18.21
C ASP A 132 10.09 -21.66 18.97
N TRP A 133 9.71 -21.87 20.22
CA TRP A 133 10.22 -22.98 21.03
C TRP A 133 9.14 -23.98 21.36
N LYS A 134 9.32 -25.22 20.89
CA LYS A 134 8.40 -26.34 21.07
C LYS A 134 6.96 -26.10 20.55
N GLY A 135 6.73 -25.11 19.67
CA GLY A 135 5.40 -24.71 19.26
C GLY A 135 4.55 -24.03 20.35
N ARG A 136 5.14 -23.78 21.53
CA ARG A 136 4.44 -23.24 22.71
C ARG A 136 4.77 -21.78 22.98
N TYR A 137 6.05 -21.45 22.92
CA TYR A 137 6.53 -20.10 23.22
C TYR A 137 6.94 -19.44 21.92
N LEU A 138 6.26 -18.38 21.59
CA LEU A 138 6.42 -17.65 20.34
C LEU A 138 6.87 -16.24 20.66
N ALA A 139 7.84 -15.74 19.94
CA ALA A 139 8.27 -14.35 20.02
C ALA A 139 8.54 -13.83 18.62
N SER A 140 8.21 -12.56 18.35
CA SER A 140 8.67 -11.90 17.13
C SER A 140 8.99 -10.44 17.40
N ALA A 141 9.98 -9.94 16.65
CA ALA A 141 10.34 -8.54 16.60
C ALA A 141 10.43 -8.12 15.14
N THR A 142 9.96 -6.93 14.83
CA THR A 142 10.04 -6.31 13.50
C THR A 142 10.55 -4.90 13.64
N LEU A 143 11.46 -4.52 12.77
CA LEU A 143 11.90 -3.15 12.59
C LEU A 143 11.69 -2.77 11.13
N ARG A 144 11.01 -1.65 10.88
CA ARG A 144 10.80 -1.10 9.55
C ARG A 144 11.20 0.36 9.53
N SER A 145 11.89 0.75 8.48
CA SER A 145 12.25 2.15 8.22
C SER A 145 11.77 2.53 6.83
N ASP A 146 10.89 3.52 6.77
CA ASP A 146 10.24 3.97 5.53
C ASP A 146 10.64 5.41 5.22
N GLY A 147 11.19 5.62 4.04
CA GLY A 147 11.54 6.91 3.49
C GLY A 147 10.56 7.33 2.38
N SER A 148 9.80 8.39 2.59
CA SER A 148 8.80 8.88 1.65
C SER A 148 9.22 10.20 1.01
N SER A 149 9.00 10.33 -0.31
CA SER A 149 9.21 11.58 -1.06
C SER A 149 8.26 12.72 -0.63
N ARG A 150 7.18 12.39 0.10
CA ARG A 150 6.22 13.37 0.63
C ARG A 150 6.78 14.19 1.78
N PHE A 151 7.79 13.67 2.48
CA PHE A 151 8.41 14.36 3.61
C PHE A 151 9.61 15.21 3.17
N GLY A 152 9.88 16.29 3.92
CA GLY A 152 11.00 17.17 3.69
C GLY A 152 12.36 16.47 3.79
N LYS A 153 13.36 17.00 3.09
CA LYS A 153 14.72 16.40 2.90
C LYS A 153 15.33 15.86 4.20
N ASN A 154 15.13 16.54 5.34
CA ASN A 154 15.76 16.19 6.64
C ASN A 154 14.93 15.23 7.50
N LYS A 155 13.70 14.86 7.12
CA LYS A 155 12.79 14.01 7.90
C LYS A 155 12.09 12.97 7.01
N ARG A 156 12.76 12.47 5.98
CA ARG A 156 12.17 11.51 5.04
C ARG A 156 11.91 10.14 5.64
N PHE A 157 12.77 9.71 6.56
CA PHE A 157 12.70 8.38 7.14
C PHE A 157 12.01 8.37 8.50
N GLY A 158 11.04 7.46 8.65
CA GLY A 158 10.42 7.08 9.91
C GLY A 158 10.74 5.64 10.24
N THR A 159 10.96 5.35 11.53
CA THR A 159 11.29 3.99 12.00
C THR A 159 10.17 3.47 12.88
N PHE A 160 9.72 2.24 12.61
CA PHE A 160 8.53 1.63 13.19
C PHE A 160 8.88 0.26 13.78
N PRO A 161 9.28 0.22 15.08
CA PRO A 161 9.51 -1.04 15.77
C PRO A 161 8.20 -1.68 16.20
N SER A 162 8.17 -3.02 16.21
CA SER A 162 7.11 -3.80 16.82
C SER A 162 7.64 -5.09 17.42
N ALA A 163 6.97 -5.58 18.46
CA ALA A 163 7.28 -6.84 19.09
C ALA A 163 5.99 -7.59 19.48
N SER A 164 6.05 -8.91 19.48
CA SER A 164 4.96 -9.74 19.97
C SER A 164 5.46 -10.98 20.67
N ILE A 165 4.68 -11.44 21.63
CA ILE A 165 4.88 -12.70 22.32
C ILE A 165 3.59 -13.55 22.24
N GLY A 166 3.74 -14.85 22.24
CA GLY A 166 2.65 -15.78 22.25
C GLY A 166 2.96 -17.00 23.12
N TRP A 167 1.99 -17.44 23.88
CA TRP A 167 2.11 -18.63 24.71
C TRP A 167 0.92 -19.55 24.50
N ARG A 168 1.19 -20.75 23.96
CA ARG A 168 0.18 -21.80 23.80
C ARG A 168 0.12 -22.60 25.09
N PHE A 169 -0.67 -22.13 26.03
CA PHE A 169 -0.78 -22.73 27.35
C PHE A 169 -1.56 -24.03 27.34
N SER A 170 -2.40 -24.32 26.33
CA SER A 170 -3.07 -25.61 26.17
C SER A 170 -2.12 -26.80 26.09
N ASP A 171 -0.88 -26.58 25.67
CA ASP A 171 0.12 -27.63 25.52
C ASP A 171 0.95 -27.84 26.79
N GLU A 172 0.67 -27.08 27.85
CA GLU A 172 1.35 -27.20 29.13
C GLU A 172 0.82 -28.39 29.94
N LYS A 173 1.68 -28.96 30.78
CA LYS A 173 1.32 -30.14 31.58
C LYS A 173 0.15 -29.89 32.53
N PHE A 174 0.06 -28.67 33.06
CA PHE A 174 -1.02 -28.29 33.98
C PHE A 174 -2.40 -28.20 33.31
N MET A 175 -2.46 -28.11 31.96
CA MET A 175 -3.70 -28.05 31.19
C MET A 175 -4.20 -29.43 30.72
N ASN A 176 -3.49 -30.50 31.06
CA ASN A 176 -3.88 -31.86 30.62
C ASN A 176 -5.32 -32.24 30.96
N PHE A 177 -5.84 -31.75 32.12
CA PHE A 177 -7.21 -31.99 32.52
C PHE A 177 -8.26 -31.37 31.60
N ALA A 178 -7.91 -30.22 30.96
CA ALA A 178 -8.82 -29.49 30.11
C ALA A 178 -8.66 -29.82 28.60
N LYS A 179 -7.73 -30.68 28.20
CA LYS A 179 -7.45 -31.02 26.80
C LYS A 179 -8.65 -31.54 26.00
N LYS A 180 -9.61 -32.17 26.67
CA LYS A 180 -10.83 -32.64 26.01
C LYS A 180 -11.74 -31.50 25.54
N ILE A 181 -11.67 -30.34 26.23
CA ILE A 181 -12.52 -29.18 25.99
C ILE A 181 -11.70 -28.07 25.26
N LEU A 182 -10.50 -27.80 25.74
CA LEU A 182 -9.59 -26.75 25.23
C LEU A 182 -8.44 -27.39 24.44
N ARG A 183 -8.67 -27.65 23.14
CA ARG A 183 -7.66 -28.30 22.28
C ARG A 183 -6.53 -27.34 21.87
N ASP A 184 -6.86 -26.06 21.64
CA ASP A 184 -5.88 -25.02 21.29
C ASP A 184 -6.28 -23.72 22.01
N ALA A 185 -5.51 -23.38 23.04
CA ALA A 185 -5.67 -22.12 23.77
C ALA A 185 -4.32 -21.40 23.83
N LYS A 186 -4.33 -20.14 23.37
CA LYS A 186 -3.14 -19.32 23.23
C LYS A 186 -3.37 -17.90 23.74
N PHE A 187 -2.44 -17.43 24.56
CA PHE A 187 -2.33 -16.02 24.90
C PHE A 187 -1.39 -15.32 23.90
N ARG A 188 -1.72 -14.08 23.51
CA ARG A 188 -0.87 -13.24 22.68
C ARG A 188 -0.89 -11.80 23.19
N ALA A 189 0.27 -11.18 23.16
CA ALA A 189 0.43 -9.76 23.40
C ALA A 189 1.36 -9.16 22.33
N SER A 190 1.05 -7.95 21.88
CA SER A 190 1.86 -7.23 20.91
C SER A 190 1.85 -5.74 21.19
N VAL A 191 2.96 -5.10 20.85
CA VAL A 191 3.14 -3.65 20.90
C VAL A 191 3.88 -3.22 19.64
N GLY A 192 3.56 -2.04 19.13
CA GLY A 192 4.24 -1.51 17.97
C GLY A 192 3.95 -0.04 17.75
N VAL A 193 4.85 0.60 17.02
CA VAL A 193 4.70 1.97 16.55
C VAL A 193 4.31 1.92 15.07
N THR A 194 3.28 2.66 14.71
CA THR A 194 2.84 2.81 13.32
C THR A 194 2.99 4.25 12.86
N GLY A 195 3.38 4.44 11.61
CA GLY A 195 3.47 5.75 10.98
C GLY A 195 2.28 6.01 10.06
N ASN A 196 1.97 7.29 9.88
CA ASN A 196 1.02 7.75 8.87
C ASN A 196 1.75 8.64 7.87
N GLN A 197 1.64 8.31 6.58
CA GLN A 197 2.17 9.10 5.47
C GLN A 197 1.07 9.73 4.61
N THR A 198 -0.17 9.81 5.13
CA THR A 198 -1.33 10.36 4.42
C THR A 198 -1.28 11.88 4.42
N ILE A 199 -0.29 12.43 3.75
CA ILE A 199 -0.16 13.86 3.43
C ILE A 199 -0.16 14.02 1.92
N SER A 200 -0.52 15.21 1.43
CA SER A 200 -0.51 15.52 0.01
C SER A 200 0.89 15.33 -0.59
N ASN A 201 0.95 14.88 -1.85
CA ASN A 201 2.21 14.91 -2.59
C ASN A 201 2.69 16.37 -2.64
N TYR A 202 3.99 16.57 -2.48
CA TYR A 202 4.62 17.89 -2.47
C TYR A 202 4.30 18.80 -1.26
N ALA A 203 3.59 18.33 -0.25
CA ALA A 203 3.27 19.13 0.96
C ALA A 203 4.52 19.71 1.65
N SER A 204 5.67 19.06 1.50
CA SER A 204 6.96 19.50 2.07
C SER A 204 7.65 20.62 1.28
N LEU A 205 7.16 20.96 0.07
CA LEU A 205 7.77 21.99 -0.77
C LEU A 205 7.26 23.41 -0.49
N GLY A 206 6.23 23.53 0.35
CA GLY A 206 5.54 24.79 0.64
C GLY A 206 4.71 25.25 -0.56
N SER A 207 3.55 25.84 -0.34
CA SER A 207 2.89 26.67 -1.35
C SER A 207 3.26 28.10 -1.07
N TYR A 208 3.86 28.74 -2.06
CA TYR A 208 4.01 30.18 -2.11
C TYR A 208 2.74 30.80 -2.66
#